data_8ec5d6651cea85c7c7e74b21908b4854
#
_entry.id   8ec5d6651cea85c7c7e74b21908b4854
#
_cell.length_a   1.000
_cell.length_b   1.000
_cell.length_c   1.000
_cell.angle_alpha   90.00
_cell.angle_beta   90.00
_cell.angle_gamma   90.00
#
_symmetry.space_group_name_H-M   'P 1'
#
loop_
_entity.id
_entity.type
_entity.pdbx_description
1 polymer ?
#
loop_
_entity_poly.entity_id
_entity_poly.type
_entity_poly.pdbx_seq_one_letter_code
_entity_poly.pdbx_strand_id
1 'polypeptide(L)'
;GFNSMIEKQKKEEGEALISTVLFDHESVVIHDRVDVKRIEPLTEKEYYVRGNTALLDAIGGAIHHIGNVHKYARPEDVPEHTMFVITTDGMENASHNYTSDRVKHMIKRQKEKYGWEFLFIGANIDAVETAARYGISKDRAVNYNADGEGTHILYDSVAKAVCNVRANAPLEAN
;
A
#
# COMPACT_ATOMS: atom_id res chain seq x y z
N GLY A 1 -15.44 -1.87 1.29
CA GLY A 1 -14.07 -1.94 0.89
C GLY A 1 -13.10 -1.47 1.94
N PHE A 2 -12.52 -0.30 1.73
CA PHE A 2 -11.50 0.24 2.64
C PHE A 2 -11.99 0.34 4.09
N ASN A 3 -13.18 0.89 4.30
CA ASN A 3 -13.72 1.06 5.64
C ASN A 3 -13.94 -0.28 6.35
N SER A 4 -14.38 -1.30 5.63
CA SER A 4 -14.55 -2.65 6.20
C SER A 4 -13.21 -3.27 6.59
N MET A 5 -12.18 -3.07 5.76
CA MET A 5 -10.83 -3.52 6.07
C MET A 5 -10.31 -2.88 7.36
N ILE A 6 -10.49 -1.57 7.51
CA ILE A 6 -10.07 -0.85 8.72
C ILE A 6 -10.82 -1.35 9.95
N GLU A 7 -12.14 -1.58 9.85
CA GLU A 7 -12.92 -2.11 10.97
C GLU A 7 -12.43 -3.50 11.41
N LYS A 8 -12.03 -4.36 10.47
CA LYS A 8 -11.41 -5.65 10.81
C LYS A 8 -10.08 -5.46 11.55
N GLN A 9 -9.26 -4.49 11.13
CA GLN A 9 -7.97 -4.23 11.78
C GLN A 9 -8.14 -3.70 13.20
N LYS A 10 -9.20 -2.93 13.48
CA LYS A 10 -9.49 -2.43 14.83
C LYS A 10 -9.76 -3.56 15.84
N LYS A 11 -10.22 -4.71 15.38
CA LYS A 11 -10.56 -5.86 16.21
C LYS A 11 -9.34 -6.75 16.53
N GLU A 12 -8.24 -6.59 15.78
CA GLU A 12 -7.03 -7.37 16.00
C GLU A 12 -6.24 -6.88 17.21
N GLU A 13 -5.55 -7.79 17.88
CA GLU A 13 -4.65 -7.45 18.98
C GLU A 13 -3.39 -6.75 18.47
N GLY A 14 -2.81 -5.91 19.33
CA GLY A 14 -1.58 -5.19 19.03
C GLY A 14 -1.82 -3.83 18.40
N GLU A 15 -0.76 -3.07 18.28
CA GLU A 15 -0.79 -1.73 17.71
C GLU A 15 -0.63 -1.80 16.19
N ALA A 16 -1.33 -0.93 15.49
CA ALA A 16 -1.15 -0.72 14.07
C ALA A 16 -1.28 0.76 13.75
N LEU A 17 -0.36 1.27 12.95
CA LEU A 17 -0.39 2.63 12.42
C LEU A 17 -0.72 2.56 10.94
N ILE A 18 -1.64 3.40 10.51
CA ILE A 18 -2.13 3.44 9.13
C ILE A 18 -1.69 4.74 8.48
N SER A 19 -1.11 4.61 7.30
CA SER A 19 -0.88 5.72 6.39
C SER A 19 -1.67 5.48 5.12
N THR A 20 -2.43 6.47 4.67
CA THR A 20 -3.26 6.36 3.48
C THR A 20 -2.95 7.51 2.54
N VAL A 21 -2.58 7.19 1.32
CA VAL A 21 -2.28 8.16 0.27
C VAL A 21 -3.21 7.91 -0.91
N LEU A 22 -3.97 8.92 -1.27
CA LEU A 22 -4.73 8.92 -2.53
C LEU A 22 -3.90 9.63 -3.58
N PHE A 23 -3.89 9.11 -4.80
CA PHE A 23 -3.10 9.70 -5.87
C PHE A 23 -3.83 9.69 -7.21
N ASP A 24 -3.58 10.75 -7.97
CA ASP A 24 -3.92 10.88 -9.39
C ASP A 24 -2.70 11.50 -10.08
N HIS A 25 -2.76 12.69 -10.61
CA HIS A 25 -1.58 13.44 -11.03
C HIS A 25 -0.81 14.04 -9.83
N GLU A 26 -1.45 14.08 -8.67
CA GLU A 26 -0.87 14.52 -7.40
C GLU A 26 -1.17 13.50 -6.31
N SER A 27 -0.43 13.57 -5.22
CA SER A 27 -0.65 12.71 -4.05
C SER A 27 -1.26 13.52 -2.91
N VAL A 28 -2.27 12.94 -2.25
CA VAL A 28 -2.90 13.54 -1.08
C VAL A 28 -2.83 12.56 0.08
N VAL A 29 -2.19 12.97 1.16
CA VAL A 29 -2.09 12.14 2.37
C VAL A 29 -3.37 12.31 3.19
N ILE A 30 -4.13 11.24 3.32
CA ILE A 30 -5.36 11.21 4.14
C ILE A 30 -5.03 10.83 5.58
N HIS A 31 -4.16 9.84 5.76
CA HIS A 31 -3.69 9.42 7.08
C HIS A 31 -2.17 9.31 7.05
N ASP A 32 -1.52 9.76 8.12
CA ASP A 32 -0.07 9.66 8.28
C ASP A 32 0.24 9.05 9.64
N ARG A 33 0.49 7.74 9.65
CA ARG A 33 0.83 6.96 10.85
C ARG A 33 -0.18 7.13 11.99
N VAL A 34 -1.44 7.09 11.63
CA VAL A 34 -2.55 7.20 12.60
C VAL A 34 -2.83 5.83 13.20
N ASP A 35 -3.03 5.77 14.52
CA ASP A 35 -3.46 4.54 15.18
C ASP A 35 -4.76 4.05 14.55
N VAL A 36 -4.77 2.78 14.13
CA VAL A 36 -5.90 2.20 13.41
C VAL A 36 -7.22 2.36 14.18
N LYS A 37 -7.17 2.37 15.51
CA LYS A 37 -8.36 2.52 16.36
C LYS A 37 -8.98 3.91 16.26
N ARG A 38 -8.23 4.90 15.78
CA ARG A 38 -8.67 6.28 15.62
C ARG A 38 -9.14 6.62 14.20
N ILE A 39 -8.99 5.68 13.26
CA ILE A 39 -9.37 5.91 11.86
C ILE A 39 -10.90 5.95 11.77
N GLU A 40 -11.42 7.04 11.21
CA GLU A 40 -12.85 7.19 10.91
C GLU A 40 -13.13 6.72 9.48
N PRO A 41 -14.36 6.28 9.17
CA PRO A 41 -14.71 5.86 7.82
C PRO A 41 -14.45 6.98 6.80
N LEU A 42 -13.90 6.62 5.65
CA LEU A 42 -13.77 7.53 4.52
C LEU A 42 -15.14 7.76 3.89
N THR A 43 -15.40 9.01 3.52
CA THR A 43 -16.62 9.41 2.83
C THR A 43 -16.29 9.67 1.36
N GLU A 44 -17.30 9.91 0.53
CA GLU A 44 -17.12 10.28 -0.87
C GLU A 44 -16.34 11.58 -1.06
N LYS A 45 -16.29 12.43 -0.03
CA LYS A 45 -15.53 13.68 -0.06
C LYS A 45 -14.02 13.45 -0.10
N GLU A 46 -13.54 12.41 0.60
CA GLU A 46 -12.12 12.06 0.63
C GLU A 46 -11.73 11.13 -0.51
N TYR A 47 -12.67 10.33 -1.01
CA TYR A 47 -12.41 9.32 -2.04
C TYR A 47 -13.14 9.67 -3.34
N TYR A 48 -12.37 10.04 -4.36
CA TYR A 48 -12.90 10.29 -5.69
C TYR A 48 -11.88 9.86 -6.76
N VAL A 49 -12.41 9.45 -7.92
CA VAL A 49 -11.59 8.94 -9.03
C VAL A 49 -11.21 10.09 -9.95
N ARG A 50 -9.95 10.14 -10.32
CA ARG A 50 -9.40 11.11 -11.27
C ARG A 50 -8.77 10.39 -12.45
N GLY A 51 -8.54 11.11 -13.56
CA GLY A 51 -8.13 10.49 -14.83
C GLY A 51 -6.65 10.18 -14.98
N ASN A 52 -5.77 10.80 -14.22
CA ASN A 52 -4.32 10.62 -14.34
C ASN A 52 -3.76 9.79 -13.18
N THR A 53 -2.62 9.12 -13.42
CA THR A 53 -2.03 8.22 -12.44
C THR A 53 -0.54 8.53 -12.28
N ALA A 54 -0.18 9.23 -11.22
CA ALA A 54 1.21 9.48 -10.81
C ALA A 54 1.66 8.41 -9.81
N LEU A 55 1.63 7.15 -10.25
CA LEU A 55 1.87 5.98 -9.42
C LEU A 55 3.29 5.96 -8.84
N LEU A 56 4.30 6.20 -9.68
CA LEU A 56 5.69 6.18 -9.24
C LEU A 56 5.99 7.27 -8.21
N ASP A 57 5.45 8.47 -8.41
CA ASP A 57 5.63 9.56 -7.46
C ASP A 57 4.96 9.25 -6.12
N ALA A 58 3.78 8.61 -6.14
CA ALA A 58 3.10 8.21 -4.93
C ALA A 58 3.89 7.15 -4.15
N ILE A 59 4.35 6.10 -4.83
CA ILE A 59 5.13 5.03 -4.21
C ILE A 59 6.45 5.57 -3.67
N GLY A 60 7.22 6.25 -4.51
CA GLY A 60 8.52 6.79 -4.14
C GLY A 60 8.44 7.79 -2.99
N GLY A 61 7.47 8.69 -3.04
CA GLY A 61 7.24 9.67 -1.98
C GLY A 61 6.86 9.03 -0.66
N ALA A 62 5.99 8.03 -0.68
CA ALA A 62 5.58 7.31 0.53
C ALA A 62 6.73 6.52 1.15
N ILE A 63 7.52 5.81 0.35
CA ILE A 63 8.70 5.08 0.85
C ILE A 63 9.70 6.04 1.47
N HIS A 64 9.98 7.15 0.80
CA HIS A 64 10.90 8.16 1.30
C HIS A 64 10.44 8.73 2.65
N HIS A 65 9.16 9.09 2.75
CA HIS A 65 8.59 9.64 3.97
C HIS A 65 8.65 8.65 5.14
N ILE A 66 8.14 7.44 4.97
CA ILE A 66 8.13 6.43 6.03
C ILE A 66 9.55 5.99 6.40
N GLY A 67 10.42 5.82 5.39
CA GLY A 67 11.82 5.50 5.63
C GLY A 67 12.53 6.55 6.48
N ASN A 68 12.30 7.83 6.21
CA ASN A 68 12.85 8.92 7.01
C ASN A 68 12.29 8.93 8.43
N VAL A 69 11.00 8.70 8.60
CA VAL A 69 10.38 8.61 9.92
C VAL A 69 11.07 7.52 10.75
N HIS A 70 11.26 6.32 10.19
CA HIS A 70 11.91 5.21 10.87
C HIS A 70 13.38 5.52 11.18
N LYS A 71 14.07 6.20 10.26
CA LYS A 71 15.50 6.55 10.43
C LYS A 71 15.74 7.46 11.63
N TYR A 72 14.83 8.40 11.89
CA TYR A 72 14.97 9.38 12.96
C TYR A 72 14.15 9.05 14.21
N ALA A 73 13.36 7.97 14.19
CA ALA A 73 12.63 7.49 15.36
C ALA A 73 13.55 6.72 16.31
N ARG A 74 13.16 6.65 17.57
CA ARG A 74 13.84 5.75 18.51
C ARG A 74 13.62 4.30 18.06
N PRO A 75 14.59 3.38 18.27
CA PRO A 75 14.43 1.98 17.87
C PRO A 75 13.15 1.34 18.39
N GLU A 76 12.74 1.65 19.62
CA GLU A 76 11.50 1.11 20.21
C GLU A 76 10.22 1.67 19.60
N ASP A 77 10.31 2.80 18.85
CA ASP A 77 9.16 3.41 18.17
C ASP A 77 9.03 2.96 16.71
N VAL A 78 10.03 2.24 16.18
CA VAL A 78 9.96 1.72 14.82
C VAL A 78 9.10 0.46 14.82
N PRO A 79 8.05 0.38 13.96
CA PRO A 79 7.23 -0.81 13.88
C PRO A 79 8.04 -2.05 13.52
N GLU A 80 7.68 -3.18 14.10
CA GLU A 80 8.31 -4.46 13.79
C GLU A 80 8.07 -4.87 12.33
N HIS A 81 6.88 -4.56 11.81
CA HIS A 81 6.50 -4.87 10.44
C HIS A 81 6.00 -3.64 9.72
N THR A 82 6.42 -3.49 8.47
CA THR A 82 5.92 -2.44 7.57
C THR A 82 5.42 -3.08 6.30
N MET A 83 4.18 -2.78 5.93
CA MET A 83 3.54 -3.33 4.74
C MET A 83 2.97 -2.21 3.88
N PHE A 84 3.31 -2.22 2.59
CA PHE A 84 2.74 -1.32 1.59
C PHE A 84 1.74 -2.09 0.74
N VAL A 85 0.54 -1.56 0.63
CA VAL A 85 -0.48 -2.06 -0.29
C VAL A 85 -0.70 -1.00 -1.35
N ILE A 86 -0.36 -1.34 -2.58
CA ILE A 86 -0.44 -0.43 -3.72
C ILE A 86 -1.59 -0.87 -4.60
N THR A 87 -2.62 -0.03 -4.72
CA THR A 87 -3.81 -0.32 -5.51
C THR A 87 -3.95 0.70 -6.62
N THR A 88 -4.03 0.24 -7.86
CA THR A 88 -4.21 1.11 -9.02
C THR A 88 -5.18 0.50 -10.03
N ASP A 89 -5.92 1.34 -10.72
CA ASP A 89 -6.84 0.95 -11.79
C ASP A 89 -6.36 1.35 -13.19
N GLY A 90 -5.11 1.77 -13.31
CA GLY A 90 -4.54 2.20 -14.59
C GLY A 90 -3.03 2.20 -14.62
N MET A 91 -2.49 2.49 -15.80
CA MET A 91 -1.05 2.57 -16.03
C MET A 91 -0.47 3.87 -15.50
N GLU A 92 0.79 3.84 -15.10
CA GLU A 92 1.55 5.04 -14.75
C GLU A 92 1.65 5.98 -15.95
N ASN A 93 1.26 7.23 -15.80
CA ASN A 93 1.26 8.18 -16.90
C ASN A 93 1.55 9.65 -16.53
N ALA A 94 1.77 9.96 -15.25
CA ALA A 94 1.85 11.36 -14.81
C ALA A 94 2.97 11.65 -13.82
N SER A 95 3.85 10.71 -13.51
CA SER A 95 4.93 10.93 -12.55
C SER A 95 6.05 11.79 -13.13
N HIS A 96 6.60 12.68 -12.30
CA HIS A 96 7.65 13.61 -12.66
C HIS A 96 8.92 13.46 -11.82
N ASN A 97 8.81 12.95 -10.59
CA ASN A 97 9.89 12.96 -9.61
C ASN A 97 10.59 11.62 -9.45
N TYR A 98 9.93 10.52 -9.81
CA TYR A 98 10.46 9.17 -9.64
C TYR A 98 10.33 8.37 -10.92
N THR A 99 11.39 7.61 -11.25
CA THR A 99 11.39 6.68 -12.38
C THR A 99 11.11 5.27 -11.89
N SER A 100 10.76 4.36 -12.83
CA SER A 100 10.58 2.93 -12.52
C SER A 100 11.84 2.34 -11.90
N ASP A 101 13.00 2.65 -12.44
CA ASP A 101 14.27 2.12 -11.94
C ASP A 101 14.56 2.60 -10.53
N ARG A 102 14.29 3.86 -10.23
CA ARG A 102 14.48 4.41 -8.90
C ARG A 102 13.55 3.78 -7.88
N VAL A 103 12.27 3.64 -8.22
CA VAL A 103 11.29 3.00 -7.35
C VAL A 103 11.65 1.53 -7.13
N LYS A 104 12.05 0.82 -8.18
CA LYS A 104 12.52 -0.56 -8.08
C LYS A 104 13.68 -0.70 -7.10
N HIS A 105 14.65 0.20 -7.18
CA HIS A 105 15.80 0.22 -6.27
C HIS A 105 15.37 0.48 -4.83
N MET A 106 14.46 1.43 -4.62
CA MET A 106 13.94 1.76 -3.30
C MET A 106 13.18 0.58 -2.67
N ILE A 107 12.31 -0.07 -3.42
CA ILE A 107 11.55 -1.24 -2.96
C ILE A 107 12.50 -2.37 -2.59
N LYS A 108 13.46 -2.68 -3.46
CA LYS A 108 14.44 -3.73 -3.21
C LYS A 108 15.22 -3.47 -1.92
N ARG A 109 15.68 -2.25 -1.71
CA ARG A 109 16.40 -1.86 -0.51
C ARG A 109 15.57 -2.05 0.76
N GLN A 110 14.31 -1.62 0.75
CA GLN A 110 13.45 -1.74 1.92
C GLN A 110 13.12 -3.20 2.23
N LYS A 111 12.92 -4.03 1.21
CA LYS A 111 12.68 -5.46 1.37
C LYS A 111 13.91 -6.18 1.95
N GLU A 112 15.07 -5.96 1.36
CA GLU A 112 16.29 -6.70 1.74
C GLU A 112 16.87 -6.22 3.07
N LYS A 113 16.86 -4.91 3.31
CA LYS A 113 17.52 -4.32 4.49
C LYS A 113 16.62 -4.26 5.71
N TYR A 114 15.31 -4.02 5.51
CA TYR A 114 14.37 -3.78 6.61
C TYR A 114 13.22 -4.76 6.67
N GLY A 115 13.14 -5.69 5.73
CA GLY A 115 12.09 -6.71 5.73
C GLY A 115 10.68 -6.17 5.42
N TRP A 116 10.56 -5.05 4.71
CA TRP A 116 9.26 -4.51 4.32
C TRP A 116 8.56 -5.44 3.35
N GLU A 117 7.23 -5.47 3.43
CA GLU A 117 6.38 -6.23 2.54
C GLU A 117 5.64 -5.28 1.58
N PHE A 118 5.51 -5.69 0.32
CA PHE A 118 4.81 -4.92 -0.71
C PHE A 118 3.79 -5.82 -1.40
N LEU A 119 2.55 -5.35 -1.48
CA LEU A 119 1.50 -5.95 -2.30
C LEU A 119 1.13 -4.98 -3.42
N PHE A 120 1.02 -5.50 -4.63
CA PHE A 120 0.62 -4.72 -5.80
C PHE A 120 -0.68 -5.28 -6.37
N ILE A 121 -1.67 -4.43 -6.50
CA ILE A 121 -3.02 -4.80 -6.89
C ILE A 121 -3.45 -3.90 -8.04
N GLY A 122 -3.75 -4.49 -9.18
CA GLY A 122 -4.07 -3.73 -10.38
C GLY A 122 -5.35 -4.18 -11.06
N ALA A 123 -6.13 -3.21 -11.50
CA ALA A 123 -7.24 -3.40 -12.42
C ALA A 123 -6.89 -2.75 -13.76
N ASN A 124 -7.41 -3.30 -14.85
CA ASN A 124 -7.23 -2.77 -16.21
C ASN A 124 -5.77 -2.72 -16.68
N ILE A 125 -4.88 -3.47 -16.02
CA ILE A 125 -3.46 -3.61 -16.37
C ILE A 125 -3.02 -5.04 -16.11
N ASP A 126 -1.84 -5.41 -16.62
CA ASP A 126 -1.18 -6.65 -16.19
C ASP A 126 -0.43 -6.35 -14.88
N ALA A 127 -1.04 -6.70 -13.75
CA ALA A 127 -0.48 -6.40 -12.43
C ALA A 127 0.84 -7.12 -12.18
N VAL A 128 0.95 -8.38 -12.63
CA VAL A 128 2.18 -9.18 -12.44
C VAL A 128 3.35 -8.57 -13.21
N GLU A 129 3.15 -8.22 -14.49
CA GLU A 129 4.17 -7.59 -15.30
C GLU A 129 4.58 -6.22 -14.75
N THR A 130 3.58 -5.40 -14.41
CA THR A 130 3.82 -4.06 -13.87
C THR A 130 4.58 -4.13 -12.53
N ALA A 131 4.17 -5.02 -11.64
CA ALA A 131 4.83 -5.22 -10.36
C ALA A 131 6.30 -5.65 -10.53
N ALA A 132 6.56 -6.53 -11.49
CA ALA A 132 7.92 -6.98 -11.79
C ALA A 132 8.84 -5.82 -12.17
N ARG A 133 8.33 -4.82 -12.89
CA ARG A 133 9.09 -3.61 -13.24
C ARG A 133 9.51 -2.81 -12.00
N TYR A 134 8.76 -2.92 -10.91
CA TYR A 134 9.03 -2.24 -9.65
C TYR A 134 9.72 -3.15 -8.63
N GLY A 135 10.12 -4.34 -9.03
CA GLY A 135 10.80 -5.29 -8.14
C GLY A 135 9.89 -6.03 -7.18
N ILE A 136 8.60 -6.05 -7.43
CA ILE A 136 7.61 -6.80 -6.63
C ILE A 136 7.37 -8.14 -7.31
N SER A 137 7.55 -9.24 -6.56
CA SER A 137 7.44 -10.58 -7.11
C SER A 137 6.00 -10.97 -7.45
N LYS A 138 5.84 -11.93 -8.37
CA LYS A 138 4.52 -12.35 -8.88
C LYS A 138 3.58 -12.86 -7.80
N ASP A 139 4.10 -13.43 -6.72
CA ASP A 139 3.30 -13.92 -5.60
C ASP A 139 2.81 -12.81 -4.67
N ARG A 140 3.19 -11.56 -4.96
CA ARG A 140 2.73 -10.35 -4.28
C ARG A 140 1.96 -9.41 -5.21
N ALA A 141 1.58 -9.87 -6.40
CA ALA A 141 0.86 -9.07 -7.38
C ALA A 141 -0.46 -9.75 -7.77
N VAL A 142 -1.53 -9.00 -7.80
CA VAL A 142 -2.88 -9.51 -8.05
C VAL A 142 -3.62 -8.61 -9.03
N ASN A 143 -4.30 -9.23 -10.00
CA ASN A 143 -5.28 -8.54 -10.83
C ASN A 143 -6.65 -8.61 -10.16
N TYR A 144 -7.44 -7.55 -10.27
CA TYR A 144 -8.80 -7.55 -9.76
C TYR A 144 -9.76 -6.87 -10.74
N ASN A 145 -11.05 -7.19 -10.63
CA ASN A 145 -12.09 -6.54 -11.40
C ASN A 145 -12.52 -5.27 -10.68
N ALA A 146 -12.54 -4.15 -11.42
CA ALA A 146 -12.91 -2.84 -10.88
C ALA A 146 -14.43 -2.68 -10.79
N ASP A 147 -15.11 -3.65 -10.18
CA ASP A 147 -16.54 -3.62 -9.89
C ASP A 147 -16.76 -3.79 -8.39
N GLY A 148 -18.01 -3.74 -7.94
CA GLY A 148 -18.34 -3.83 -6.51
C GLY A 148 -17.92 -5.15 -5.89
N GLU A 149 -18.13 -6.27 -6.59
CA GLU A 149 -17.76 -7.60 -6.09
C GLU A 149 -16.24 -7.82 -6.08
N GLY A 150 -15.58 -7.46 -7.18
CA GLY A 150 -14.12 -7.57 -7.29
C GLY A 150 -13.40 -6.72 -6.23
N THR A 151 -13.89 -5.51 -5.99
CA THR A 151 -13.35 -4.62 -4.96
C THR A 151 -13.56 -5.21 -3.56
N HIS A 152 -14.71 -5.81 -3.29
CA HIS A 152 -15.00 -6.46 -2.00
C HIS A 152 -14.04 -7.63 -1.74
N ILE A 153 -13.87 -8.51 -2.72
CA ILE A 153 -12.93 -9.65 -2.64
C ILE A 153 -11.50 -9.16 -2.41
N LEU A 154 -11.11 -8.11 -3.11
CA LEU A 154 -9.81 -7.49 -2.97
C LEU A 154 -9.54 -7.05 -1.53
N TYR A 155 -10.43 -6.25 -0.94
CA TYR A 155 -10.20 -5.75 0.41
C TYR A 155 -10.27 -6.83 1.48
N ASP A 156 -11.04 -7.91 1.27
CA ASP A 156 -11.00 -9.08 2.14
C ASP A 156 -9.65 -9.77 2.09
N SER A 157 -9.06 -9.92 0.92
CA SER A 157 -7.73 -10.51 0.74
C SER A 157 -6.65 -9.64 1.37
N VAL A 158 -6.73 -8.33 1.21
CA VAL A 158 -5.81 -7.38 1.84
C VAL A 158 -5.92 -7.45 3.35
N ALA A 159 -7.13 -7.50 3.89
CA ALA A 159 -7.34 -7.62 5.34
C ALA A 159 -6.68 -8.87 5.91
N LYS A 160 -6.81 -10.01 5.23
CA LYS A 160 -6.14 -11.25 5.64
C LYS A 160 -4.63 -11.12 5.62
N ALA A 161 -4.06 -10.54 4.57
CA ALA A 161 -2.62 -10.35 4.46
C ALA A 161 -2.09 -9.45 5.59
N VAL A 162 -2.79 -8.37 5.91
CA VAL A 162 -2.41 -7.48 7.00
C VAL A 162 -2.49 -8.20 8.35
N CYS A 163 -3.55 -8.97 8.59
CA CYS A 163 -3.68 -9.76 9.82
C CYS A 163 -2.53 -10.76 9.97
N ASN A 164 -2.13 -11.42 8.88
CA ASN A 164 -1.02 -12.37 8.89
C ASN A 164 0.30 -11.67 9.23
N VAL A 165 0.58 -10.51 8.67
CA VAL A 165 1.78 -9.73 8.98
C VAL A 165 1.78 -9.33 10.46
N ARG A 166 0.64 -8.86 10.99
CA ARG A 166 0.51 -8.46 12.41
C ARG A 166 0.72 -9.64 13.36
N ALA A 167 0.34 -10.84 12.95
CA ALA A 167 0.49 -12.06 13.73
C ALA A 167 1.84 -12.77 13.51
N ASN A 168 2.76 -12.19 12.74
CA ASN A 168 4.03 -12.82 12.34
C ASN A 168 3.85 -14.13 11.52
N ALA A 169 2.69 -14.30 10.88
CA ALA A 169 2.44 -15.45 10.04
C ALA A 169 2.99 -15.20 8.62
N PRO A 170 3.41 -16.26 7.89
CA PRO A 170 3.83 -16.08 6.49
C PRO A 170 2.70 -15.57 5.62
N LEU A 171 3.04 -14.72 4.63
CA LEU A 171 2.10 -14.31 3.60
C LEU A 171 1.91 -15.44 2.60
N GLU A 172 0.65 -15.74 2.29
CA GLU A 172 0.30 -16.71 1.25
C GLU A 172 0.03 -15.99 -0.06
N ALA A 173 0.33 -16.65 -1.18
CA ALA A 173 -0.01 -16.13 -2.50
C ALA A 173 -1.53 -16.09 -2.65
N ASN A 174 -2.05 -14.99 -3.19
CA ASN A 174 -3.49 -14.82 -3.42
C ASN A 174 -3.96 -15.50 -4.70
#